data_67e7eafd42306d2925216b9f9eb394ff
#
_entry.id   67e7eafd42306d2925216b9f9eb394ff
#
_cell.length_a   1.000
_cell.length_b   1.000
_cell.length_c   1.000
_cell.angle_alpha   90.00
_cell.angle_beta   90.00
_cell.angle_gamma   90.00
#
_symmetry.space_group_name_H-M   'P 1'
#
loop_
_entity.id
_entity.type
_entity.pdbx_description
1 polymer ?
#
loop_
_entity_poly.entity_id
_entity_poly.type
_entity_poly.pdbx_seq_one_letter_code
_entity_poly.pdbx_strand_id
1 'polypeptide(L)'
;MDHTGALRQLATVYFEQSLSFSLDSLLAPISPDMPAGKWVRDNPAYRAIRRARSFDDDSTPRDAWEHELKRADWLSVSRMTTDVLCRQSKDIECVAWLLEARLHMDGFAAIAPCLTLLDLLLGQYWDSIYPLPDGDDLDFRANQISWINAKLLPALRLTPVTASAINPDGTQYSWSDWEQAQRNAQIKARSGSGEQIEGTTLALFQQSVAGTSTDYYQQLRCTLADALQALGVLDKTLDACFGHSAPSMAAMASLLEKVLAFADGELHQRGIRPVQAREETPAAGPASAAAPAVAPSAPAPLAAPALASPIRDREDAYARLAELSEYLMRLEPHSPGPYLLRRAVQWGQLDTAQLYHEIFIRSNGMLSIFELLGVEVPEQGR
;
A
#
# COMPACT_ATOMS: atom_id res chain seq x y z
N MET A 1 13.87 -0.42 -18.50
CA MET A 1 13.41 1.00 -18.52
C MET A 1 13.69 1.62 -17.15
N ASP A 2 14.15 2.86 -17.13
CA ASP A 2 14.35 3.57 -15.87
C ASP A 2 12.99 3.87 -15.26
N HIS A 3 12.60 3.10 -14.23
CA HIS A 3 11.32 3.21 -13.55
C HIS A 3 11.10 4.61 -12.94
N THR A 4 12.16 5.26 -12.50
CA THR A 4 12.13 6.62 -11.97
C THR A 4 11.76 7.64 -13.05
N GLY A 5 12.24 7.45 -14.27
CA GLY A 5 11.88 8.30 -15.41
C GLY A 5 10.39 8.20 -15.78
N ALA A 6 9.81 7.00 -15.74
CA ALA A 6 8.39 6.79 -16.02
C ALA A 6 7.49 7.46 -14.97
N LEU A 7 7.80 7.31 -13.67
CA LEU A 7 7.07 7.97 -12.58
C LEU A 7 7.17 9.49 -12.66
N ARG A 8 8.35 10.03 -13.01
CA ARG A 8 8.51 11.48 -13.20
C ARG A 8 7.65 11.99 -14.35
N GLN A 9 7.59 11.28 -15.47
CA GLN A 9 6.74 11.65 -16.59
C GLN A 9 5.25 11.61 -16.22
N LEU A 10 4.81 10.56 -15.51
CA LEU A 10 3.45 10.43 -14.98
C LEU A 10 3.11 11.62 -14.08
N ALA A 11 3.99 11.97 -13.13
CA ALA A 11 3.79 13.11 -12.25
C ALA A 11 3.73 14.44 -13.04
N THR A 12 4.57 14.62 -14.06
CA THR A 12 4.54 15.82 -14.92
C THR A 12 3.18 15.98 -15.58
N VAL A 13 2.70 14.95 -16.25
CA VAL A 13 1.39 14.97 -16.93
C VAL A 13 0.24 15.21 -15.93
N TYR A 14 0.30 14.53 -14.79
CA TYR A 14 -0.73 14.68 -13.76
C TYR A 14 -0.81 16.11 -13.22
N PHE A 15 0.30 16.73 -12.82
CA PHE A 15 0.29 18.07 -12.26
C PHE A 15 -0.08 19.15 -13.29
N GLU A 16 0.34 19.01 -14.54
CA GLU A 16 -0.10 19.89 -15.62
C GLU A 16 -1.62 19.85 -15.84
N GLN A 17 -2.20 18.66 -15.86
CA GLN A 17 -3.65 18.48 -16.08
C GLN A 17 -4.47 18.88 -14.86
N SER A 18 -4.01 18.55 -13.67
CA SER A 18 -4.79 18.67 -12.44
C SER A 18 -4.62 20.00 -11.72
N LEU A 19 -3.45 20.64 -11.82
CA LEU A 19 -3.10 21.86 -11.11
C LEU A 19 -2.82 23.03 -12.05
N SER A 20 -2.60 22.80 -13.34
CA SER A 20 -2.06 23.78 -14.30
C SER A 20 -0.66 24.28 -13.90
N PHE A 21 0.09 23.47 -13.17
CA PHE A 21 1.49 23.71 -12.79
C PHE A 21 2.35 22.54 -13.29
N SER A 22 3.54 22.85 -13.78
CA SER A 22 4.49 21.79 -14.15
C SER A 22 5.18 21.23 -12.90
N LEU A 23 5.54 19.95 -12.94
CA LEU A 23 6.37 19.33 -11.89
C LEU A 23 7.67 20.10 -11.68
N ASP A 24 8.29 20.58 -12.75
CA ASP A 24 9.53 21.34 -12.67
C ASP A 24 9.34 22.69 -11.92
N SER A 25 8.17 23.31 -12.00
CA SER A 25 7.83 24.49 -11.20
C SER A 25 7.74 24.18 -9.71
N LEU A 26 7.22 23.01 -9.34
CA LEU A 26 7.17 22.53 -7.96
C LEU A 26 8.56 22.18 -7.41
N LEU A 27 9.46 21.74 -8.28
CA LEU A 27 10.84 21.37 -7.94
C LEU A 27 11.81 22.53 -8.03
N ALA A 28 11.47 23.62 -8.74
CA ALA A 28 12.37 24.78 -8.90
C ALA A 28 12.72 25.41 -7.55
N PRO A 29 13.96 25.90 -7.35
CA PRO A 29 14.33 26.59 -6.13
C PRO A 29 13.51 27.87 -5.95
N ILE A 30 13.16 28.19 -4.69
CA ILE A 30 12.38 29.39 -4.34
C ILE A 30 13.18 30.65 -4.63
N SER A 31 14.48 30.65 -4.25
CA SER A 31 15.41 31.69 -4.59
C SER A 31 16.83 31.13 -4.66
N PRO A 32 17.79 31.84 -5.33
CA PRO A 32 19.17 31.39 -5.39
C PRO A 32 19.83 31.27 -4.01
N ASP A 33 19.53 32.19 -3.09
CA ASP A 33 20.15 32.24 -1.75
C ASP A 33 19.46 31.26 -0.76
N MET A 34 18.20 30.99 -0.97
CA MET A 34 17.40 30.06 -0.14
C MET A 34 16.58 29.13 -1.03
N PRO A 35 17.17 28.04 -1.53
CA PRO A 35 16.52 27.17 -2.49
C PRO A 35 15.23 26.53 -1.96
N ALA A 36 15.18 26.16 -0.68
CA ALA A 36 13.97 25.62 -0.03
C ALA A 36 13.03 26.72 0.51
N GLY A 37 13.40 28.00 0.40
CA GLY A 37 12.58 29.11 0.87
C GLY A 37 12.63 29.33 2.38
N LYS A 38 11.49 29.70 2.97
CA LYS A 38 11.35 29.98 4.41
C LYS A 38 10.29 29.08 5.04
N TRP A 39 10.45 28.80 6.33
CA TRP A 39 9.43 28.07 7.06
C TRP A 39 8.09 28.82 7.11
N VAL A 40 7.02 28.16 6.73
CA VAL A 40 5.71 28.81 6.55
C VAL A 40 4.76 28.64 7.74
N ARG A 41 5.13 27.93 8.80
CA ARG A 41 4.24 27.56 9.91
C ARG A 41 3.58 28.77 10.58
N ASP A 42 4.26 29.91 10.65
CA ASP A 42 3.74 31.16 11.20
C ASP A 42 3.08 32.07 10.14
N ASN A 43 3.10 31.66 8.88
CA ASN A 43 2.58 32.44 7.78
C ASN A 43 1.05 32.41 7.73
N PRO A 44 0.37 33.51 7.33
CA PRO A 44 -1.06 33.53 7.03
C PRO A 44 -1.51 32.44 6.05
N ALA A 45 -0.68 32.09 5.05
CA ALA A 45 -0.97 31.02 4.08
C ALA A 45 -1.16 29.67 4.78
N TYR A 46 -0.24 29.29 5.67
CA TYR A 46 -0.35 28.04 6.44
C TYR A 46 -1.63 27.97 7.26
N ARG A 47 -1.99 29.07 7.96
CA ARG A 47 -3.25 29.16 8.72
C ARG A 47 -4.48 29.07 7.82
N ALA A 48 -4.41 29.64 6.61
CA ALA A 48 -5.50 29.55 5.63
C ALA A 48 -5.68 28.12 5.13
N ILE A 49 -4.59 27.38 4.82
CA ILE A 49 -4.64 25.97 4.43
C ILE A 49 -5.27 25.14 5.55
N ARG A 50 -4.82 25.30 6.81
CA ARG A 50 -5.40 24.58 7.95
C ARG A 50 -6.89 24.84 8.12
N ARG A 51 -7.34 26.07 7.90
CA ARG A 51 -8.77 26.41 7.96
C ARG A 51 -9.57 25.78 6.83
N ALA A 52 -9.01 25.74 5.61
CA ALA A 52 -9.66 25.12 4.45
C ALA A 52 -9.75 23.59 4.62
N ARG A 53 -8.76 22.95 5.26
CA ARG A 53 -8.75 21.51 5.56
C ARG A 53 -9.71 21.11 6.66
N SER A 54 -10.08 22.02 7.58
CA SER A 54 -10.91 21.65 8.72
C SER A 54 -12.34 21.36 8.30
N PHE A 55 -12.91 20.28 8.84
CA PHE A 55 -14.30 19.87 8.67
C PHE A 55 -14.87 19.49 10.05
N ASP A 56 -16.18 19.58 10.16
CA ASP A 56 -16.90 19.15 11.36
C ASP A 56 -17.21 17.66 11.27
N ASP A 57 -17.12 16.96 12.39
CA ASP A 57 -17.43 15.54 12.48
C ASP A 57 -18.94 15.33 12.46
N ASP A 58 -19.45 14.60 11.47
CA ASP A 58 -20.87 14.26 11.31
C ASP A 58 -21.41 13.40 12.47
N SER A 59 -20.54 12.77 13.26
CA SER A 59 -20.91 11.91 14.40
C SER A 59 -21.21 12.68 15.67
N THR A 60 -20.92 14.00 15.71
CA THR A 60 -21.20 14.82 16.92
C THR A 60 -22.70 15.05 17.06
N PRO A 61 -23.32 14.77 18.24
CA PRO A 61 -24.75 15.04 18.47
C PRO A 61 -25.03 16.52 18.18
N ARG A 62 -26.02 16.79 17.34
CA ARG A 62 -26.44 18.14 17.00
C ARG A 62 -27.16 18.76 18.20
N ASP A 63 -26.55 19.75 18.82
CA ASP A 63 -27.25 20.63 19.71
C ASP A 63 -28.19 21.56 18.90
N ALA A 64 -29.22 22.10 19.54
CA ALA A 64 -30.36 22.79 18.93
C ALA A 64 -30.04 24.05 18.10
N TRP A 65 -28.78 24.34 17.84
CA TRP A 65 -28.30 25.41 16.95
C TRP A 65 -27.82 24.82 15.64
N GLU A 66 -28.66 24.86 14.62
CA GLU A 66 -28.33 24.42 13.23
C GLU A 66 -27.24 25.34 12.67
N HIS A 67 -25.97 24.93 12.78
CA HIS A 67 -24.90 25.42 11.94
C HIS A 67 -24.72 24.45 10.77
N GLU A 68 -24.60 24.99 9.56
CA GLU A 68 -24.18 24.19 8.40
C GLU A 68 -22.83 23.53 8.75
N LEU A 69 -22.77 22.20 8.60
CA LEU A 69 -21.54 21.45 8.83
C LEU A 69 -20.44 21.99 7.89
N LYS A 70 -19.36 22.38 8.50
CA LYS A 70 -18.19 22.85 7.75
C LYS A 70 -17.58 21.67 7.00
N ARG A 71 -17.58 21.76 5.70
CA ARG A 71 -16.87 20.82 4.81
C ARG A 71 -15.50 21.38 4.46
N ALA A 72 -14.51 20.47 4.31
CA ALA A 72 -13.20 20.87 3.85
C ALA A 72 -13.28 21.33 2.38
N ASP A 73 -12.58 22.41 2.06
CA ASP A 73 -12.43 22.92 0.69
C ASP A 73 -11.12 22.39 0.08
N TRP A 74 -11.17 21.17 -0.42
CA TRP A 74 -10.01 20.48 -0.97
C TRP A 74 -9.41 21.19 -2.18
N LEU A 75 -10.22 21.88 -2.98
CA LEU A 75 -9.74 22.66 -4.11
C LEU A 75 -8.88 23.84 -3.66
N SER A 76 -9.34 24.56 -2.64
CA SER A 76 -8.57 25.66 -2.03
C SER A 76 -7.30 25.15 -1.35
N VAL A 77 -7.37 24.01 -0.64
CA VAL A 77 -6.18 23.37 -0.05
C VAL A 77 -5.16 23.05 -1.13
N SER A 78 -5.58 22.37 -2.19
CA SER A 78 -4.70 22.00 -3.30
C SER A 78 -4.02 23.21 -3.94
N ARG A 79 -4.75 24.29 -4.22
CA ARG A 79 -4.21 25.51 -4.82
C ARG A 79 -3.23 26.24 -3.89
N MET A 80 -3.60 26.41 -2.63
CA MET A 80 -2.77 27.11 -1.67
C MET A 80 -1.48 26.35 -1.35
N THR A 81 -1.53 25.03 -1.20
CA THR A 81 -0.33 24.21 -0.98
C THR A 81 0.60 24.23 -2.19
N THR A 82 0.05 24.17 -3.41
CA THR A 82 0.82 24.32 -4.65
C THR A 82 1.52 25.68 -4.73
N ASP A 83 0.79 26.77 -4.41
CA ASP A 83 1.39 28.12 -4.40
C ASP A 83 2.53 28.25 -3.37
N VAL A 84 2.34 27.66 -2.17
CA VAL A 84 3.40 27.63 -1.14
C VAL A 84 4.63 26.87 -1.64
N LEU A 85 4.43 25.68 -2.22
CA LEU A 85 5.53 24.85 -2.72
C LEU A 85 6.28 25.49 -3.88
N CYS A 86 5.58 26.25 -4.74
CA CYS A 86 6.22 26.95 -5.88
C CYS A 86 6.93 28.24 -5.48
N ARG A 87 6.42 28.99 -4.48
CA ARG A 87 6.83 30.39 -4.28
C ARG A 87 7.35 30.73 -2.89
N GLN A 88 7.14 29.86 -1.88
CA GLN A 88 7.41 30.25 -0.50
C GLN A 88 8.30 29.26 0.23
N SER A 89 8.04 27.94 0.10
CA SER A 89 8.74 26.93 0.89
C SER A 89 8.68 25.54 0.27
N LYS A 90 9.78 24.81 0.36
CA LYS A 90 9.78 23.35 0.20
C LYS A 90 9.54 22.75 1.57
N ASP A 91 8.32 22.26 1.79
CA ASP A 91 7.86 21.82 3.11
C ASP A 91 7.11 20.47 2.98
N ILE A 92 7.55 19.48 3.76
CA ILE A 92 7.00 18.11 3.74
C ILE A 92 5.52 18.11 4.12
N GLU A 93 5.12 18.92 5.11
CA GLU A 93 3.74 19.02 5.56
C GLU A 93 2.83 19.58 4.45
N CYS A 94 3.32 20.55 3.69
CA CYS A 94 2.60 21.07 2.52
C CYS A 94 2.42 20.02 1.42
N VAL A 95 3.42 19.16 1.19
CA VAL A 95 3.29 18.04 0.25
C VAL A 95 2.26 17.02 0.76
N ALA A 96 2.28 16.71 2.06
CA ALA A 96 1.31 15.81 2.69
C ALA A 96 -0.13 16.34 2.56
N TRP A 97 -0.34 17.64 2.73
CA TRP A 97 -1.66 18.27 2.55
C TRP A 97 -2.08 18.36 1.09
N LEU A 98 -1.12 18.52 0.17
CA LEU A 98 -1.41 18.43 -1.26
C LEU A 98 -1.87 17.02 -1.63
N LEU A 99 -1.17 15.98 -1.16
CA LEU A 99 -1.57 14.60 -1.35
C LEU A 99 -2.97 14.32 -0.79
N GLU A 100 -3.26 14.78 0.44
CA GLU A 100 -4.58 14.64 1.06
C GLU A 100 -5.67 15.30 0.19
N ALA A 101 -5.47 16.53 -0.20
CA ALA A 101 -6.44 17.25 -1.02
C ALA A 101 -6.68 16.57 -2.38
N ARG A 102 -5.60 16.14 -3.03
CA ARG A 102 -5.69 15.45 -4.33
C ARG A 102 -6.30 14.06 -4.20
N LEU A 103 -6.04 13.35 -3.09
CA LEU A 103 -6.68 12.07 -2.81
C LEU A 103 -8.22 12.21 -2.72
N HIS A 104 -8.70 13.26 -2.04
CA HIS A 104 -10.14 13.53 -1.98
C HIS A 104 -10.75 13.95 -3.31
N MET A 105 -9.97 14.53 -4.22
CA MET A 105 -10.44 15.01 -5.52
C MET A 105 -10.31 13.97 -6.62
N ASP A 106 -9.20 13.26 -6.68
CA ASP A 106 -8.82 12.38 -7.79
C ASP A 106 -8.68 10.90 -7.36
N GLY A 107 -8.87 10.60 -6.09
CA GLY A 107 -8.75 9.25 -5.56
C GLY A 107 -7.34 8.67 -5.71
N PHE A 108 -7.25 7.39 -6.07
CA PHE A 108 -5.98 6.68 -6.19
C PHE A 108 -5.01 7.29 -7.21
N ALA A 109 -5.51 8.02 -8.21
CA ALA A 109 -4.67 8.63 -9.24
C ALA A 109 -3.71 9.70 -8.71
N ALA A 110 -4.01 10.27 -7.54
CA ALA A 110 -3.17 11.28 -6.89
C ALA A 110 -1.93 10.70 -6.22
N ILE A 111 -1.92 9.40 -5.87
CA ILE A 111 -0.91 8.82 -4.97
C ILE A 111 0.46 8.81 -5.63
N ALA A 112 0.61 8.16 -6.78
CA ALA A 112 1.90 8.04 -7.45
C ALA A 112 2.55 9.40 -7.76
N PRO A 113 1.83 10.39 -8.34
CA PRO A 113 2.40 11.70 -8.62
C PRO A 113 2.85 12.45 -7.37
N CYS A 114 2.04 12.46 -6.30
CA CYS A 114 2.36 13.18 -5.07
C CYS A 114 3.50 12.52 -4.28
N LEU A 115 3.56 11.19 -4.25
CA LEU A 115 4.70 10.48 -3.65
C LEU A 115 5.99 10.68 -4.46
N THR A 116 5.88 10.72 -5.79
CA THR A 116 7.02 11.05 -6.66
C THR A 116 7.51 12.49 -6.42
N LEU A 117 6.59 13.44 -6.22
CA LEU A 117 6.97 14.81 -5.85
C LEU A 117 7.71 14.84 -4.51
N LEU A 118 7.22 14.11 -3.50
CA LEU A 118 7.87 14.01 -2.20
C LEU A 118 9.28 13.41 -2.33
N ASP A 119 9.41 12.31 -3.04
CA ASP A 119 10.68 11.64 -3.32
C ASP A 119 11.71 12.59 -3.94
N LEU A 120 11.32 13.29 -5.02
CA LEU A 120 12.18 14.24 -5.73
C LEU A 120 12.56 15.43 -4.85
N LEU A 121 11.65 15.95 -4.03
CA LEU A 121 11.94 17.04 -3.10
C LEU A 121 12.88 16.60 -1.99
N LEU A 122 12.72 15.41 -1.43
CA LEU A 122 13.63 14.84 -0.45
C LEU A 122 15.03 14.64 -1.06
N GLY A 123 15.12 14.09 -2.26
CA GLY A 123 16.39 13.88 -2.94
C GLY A 123 17.11 15.20 -3.30
N GLN A 124 16.37 16.26 -3.63
CA GLN A 124 16.95 17.53 -4.06
C GLN A 124 17.24 18.50 -2.91
N TYR A 125 16.42 18.49 -1.86
CA TYR A 125 16.44 19.51 -0.80
C TYR A 125 16.64 18.93 0.59
N TRP A 126 17.17 17.71 0.74
CA TRP A 126 17.25 17.05 2.04
C TRP A 126 17.82 17.91 3.15
N ASP A 127 18.90 18.64 2.90
CA ASP A 127 19.57 19.47 3.91
C ASP A 127 18.78 20.72 4.28
N SER A 128 17.89 21.20 3.41
CA SER A 128 17.21 22.48 3.53
C SER A 128 15.68 22.41 3.54
N ILE A 129 15.08 21.26 3.22
CA ILE A 129 13.62 21.07 3.23
C ILE A 129 13.05 21.23 4.64
N TYR A 130 11.89 21.87 4.75
CA TYR A 130 11.20 22.03 6.03
C TYR A 130 10.32 20.84 6.39
N PRO A 131 10.21 20.54 7.72
CA PRO A 131 10.90 21.20 8.84
C PRO A 131 12.39 20.93 8.84
N LEU A 132 13.19 21.92 9.28
CA LEU A 132 14.62 21.72 9.47
C LEU A 132 14.85 20.78 10.67
N PRO A 133 15.90 19.94 10.64
CA PRO A 133 16.26 19.12 11.78
C PRO A 133 16.76 19.99 12.94
N ASP A 134 16.57 19.51 14.16
CA ASP A 134 17.17 20.13 15.36
C ASP A 134 18.44 19.34 15.72
N GLY A 135 19.58 19.82 15.24
CA GLY A 135 20.83 19.06 15.27
C GLY A 135 20.72 17.78 14.46
N ASP A 136 20.96 16.62 15.10
CA ASP A 136 20.82 15.30 14.48
C ASP A 136 19.41 14.71 14.63
N ASP A 137 18.46 15.42 15.26
CA ASP A 137 17.10 14.96 15.47
C ASP A 137 16.24 15.14 14.20
N LEU A 138 15.81 14.02 13.64
CA LEU A 138 14.96 13.94 12.47
C LEU A 138 13.49 13.63 12.79
N ASP A 139 13.13 13.49 14.06
CA ASP A 139 11.79 13.05 14.50
C ASP A 139 10.67 13.93 13.93
N PHE A 140 10.94 15.23 13.83
CA PHE A 140 9.95 16.15 13.28
C PHE A 140 9.62 15.87 11.82
N ARG A 141 10.62 15.51 11.00
CA ARG A 141 10.43 15.07 9.60
C ARG A 141 9.78 13.71 9.53
N ALA A 142 10.27 12.75 10.32
CA ALA A 142 9.74 11.39 10.38
C ALA A 142 8.25 11.40 10.76
N ASN A 143 7.84 12.26 11.71
CA ASN A 143 6.46 12.41 12.12
C ASN A 143 5.55 12.92 10.98
N GLN A 144 6.03 13.80 10.10
CA GLN A 144 5.25 14.28 8.95
C GLN A 144 5.00 13.15 7.94
N ILE A 145 6.01 12.32 7.70
CA ILE A 145 5.88 11.17 6.79
C ILE A 145 5.01 10.08 7.41
N SER A 146 5.20 9.79 8.70
CA SER A 146 4.35 8.86 9.46
C SER A 146 2.88 9.31 9.46
N TRP A 147 2.64 10.63 9.48
CA TRP A 147 1.29 11.19 9.36
C TRP A 147 0.66 10.81 8.02
N ILE A 148 1.39 10.88 6.91
CA ILE A 148 0.91 10.44 5.58
C ILE A 148 0.45 8.98 5.66
N ASN A 149 1.30 8.09 6.20
CA ASN A 149 0.99 6.67 6.30
C ASN A 149 -0.21 6.36 7.21
N ALA A 150 -0.42 7.11 8.29
CA ALA A 150 -1.47 6.81 9.27
C ALA A 150 -2.79 7.55 8.99
N LYS A 151 -2.71 8.84 8.64
CA LYS A 151 -3.90 9.71 8.58
C LYS A 151 -4.61 9.70 7.24
N LEU A 152 -3.93 9.29 6.16
CA LEU A 152 -4.58 9.17 4.86
C LEU A 152 -5.28 7.82 4.65
N LEU A 153 -5.02 6.81 5.49
CA LEU A 153 -5.68 5.50 5.38
C LEU A 153 -7.21 5.56 5.39
N PRO A 154 -7.89 6.34 6.26
CA PRO A 154 -9.34 6.46 6.21
C PRO A 154 -9.84 7.01 4.87
N ALA A 155 -9.20 8.06 4.33
CA ALA A 155 -9.55 8.64 3.04
C ALA A 155 -9.31 7.64 1.89
N LEU A 156 -8.20 6.91 1.92
CA LEU A 156 -7.91 5.83 0.97
C LEU A 156 -8.97 4.73 0.99
N ARG A 157 -9.44 4.32 2.18
CA ARG A 157 -10.49 3.30 2.32
C ARG A 157 -11.84 3.79 1.80
N LEU A 158 -12.11 5.09 1.86
CA LEU A 158 -13.32 5.70 1.35
C LEU A 158 -13.23 6.01 -0.16
N THR A 159 -12.07 5.83 -0.78
CA THR A 159 -11.91 6.02 -2.22
C THR A 159 -12.68 4.93 -2.98
N PRO A 160 -13.49 5.31 -4.00
CA PRO A 160 -14.30 4.37 -4.77
C PRO A 160 -13.44 3.31 -5.46
N VAL A 161 -13.91 2.06 -5.40
CA VAL A 161 -13.37 0.90 -6.14
C VAL A 161 -14.37 0.35 -7.16
N THR A 162 -15.54 0.97 -7.27
CA THR A 162 -16.55 0.67 -8.29
C THR A 162 -17.01 1.95 -8.96
N ALA A 163 -17.44 1.87 -10.21
CA ALA A 163 -17.99 2.98 -10.99
C ALA A 163 -19.16 2.49 -11.87
N SER A 164 -20.18 1.93 -11.23
CA SER A 164 -21.32 1.35 -11.91
C SER A 164 -22.25 2.42 -12.45
N ALA A 165 -22.51 2.38 -13.75
CA ALA A 165 -23.56 3.19 -14.40
C ALA A 165 -24.99 2.66 -14.12
N ILE A 166 -25.11 1.45 -13.54
CA ILE A 166 -26.40 0.76 -13.32
C ILE A 166 -27.03 1.17 -11.99
N ASN A 167 -26.26 1.73 -11.06
CA ASN A 167 -26.80 2.16 -9.78
C ASN A 167 -27.73 3.37 -9.98
N PRO A 168 -29.03 3.27 -9.64
CA PRO A 168 -30.02 4.31 -9.88
C PRO A 168 -29.63 5.66 -9.25
N ASP A 169 -28.89 5.60 -8.13
CA ASP A 169 -28.49 6.74 -7.32
C ASP A 169 -27.07 7.22 -7.63
N GLY A 170 -26.42 6.64 -8.65
CA GLY A 170 -25.01 6.94 -8.98
C GLY A 170 -24.01 6.53 -7.88
N THR A 171 -24.44 5.71 -6.93
CA THR A 171 -23.62 5.32 -5.76
C THR A 171 -22.40 4.53 -6.21
N GLN A 172 -21.23 5.02 -5.87
CA GLN A 172 -19.97 4.34 -6.02
C GLN A 172 -19.59 3.72 -4.66
N TYR A 173 -19.16 2.49 -4.67
CA TYR A 173 -18.72 1.82 -3.45
C TYR A 173 -17.21 1.87 -3.30
N SER A 174 -16.78 2.13 -2.07
CA SER A 174 -15.39 2.24 -1.66
C SER A 174 -14.84 0.90 -1.14
N TRP A 175 -13.53 0.87 -0.84
CA TRP A 175 -12.94 -0.27 -0.15
C TRP A 175 -13.54 -0.50 1.25
N SER A 176 -13.89 0.58 1.96
CA SER A 176 -14.58 0.48 3.26
C SER A 176 -15.94 -0.21 3.15
N ASP A 177 -16.69 0.07 2.08
CA ASP A 177 -17.97 -0.61 1.80
C ASP A 177 -17.77 -2.10 1.54
N TRP A 178 -16.70 -2.47 0.83
CA TRP A 178 -16.33 -3.88 0.64
C TRP A 178 -16.04 -4.58 1.96
N GLU A 179 -15.19 -3.98 2.82
CA GLU A 179 -14.88 -4.53 4.14
C GLU A 179 -16.13 -4.64 5.01
N GLN A 180 -17.03 -3.64 4.96
CA GLN A 180 -18.30 -3.67 5.68
C GLN A 180 -19.24 -4.76 5.14
N ALA A 181 -19.39 -4.87 3.83
CA ALA A 181 -20.22 -5.88 3.20
C ALA A 181 -19.76 -7.30 3.56
N GLN A 182 -18.48 -7.54 3.62
CA GLN A 182 -17.91 -8.82 4.07
C GLN A 182 -18.22 -9.11 5.54
N ARG A 183 -18.00 -8.13 6.44
CA ARG A 183 -18.35 -8.26 7.87
C ARG A 183 -19.84 -8.55 8.05
N ASN A 184 -20.70 -7.83 7.34
CA ASN A 184 -22.16 -8.01 7.38
C ASN A 184 -22.57 -9.42 6.93
N ALA A 185 -21.95 -9.93 5.87
CA ALA A 185 -22.18 -11.29 5.41
C ALA A 185 -21.75 -12.35 6.43
N GLN A 186 -20.62 -12.15 7.12
CA GLN A 186 -20.15 -13.05 8.19
C GLN A 186 -21.07 -13.01 9.42
N ILE A 187 -21.54 -11.84 9.84
CA ILE A 187 -22.50 -11.69 10.94
C ILE A 187 -23.79 -12.43 10.60
N LYS A 188 -24.33 -12.21 9.39
CA LYS A 188 -25.56 -12.88 8.92
C LYS A 188 -25.43 -14.40 8.90
N ALA A 189 -24.25 -14.91 8.52
CA ALA A 189 -24.00 -16.36 8.52
C ALA A 189 -23.94 -16.96 9.94
N ARG A 190 -23.59 -16.15 10.97
CA ARG A 190 -23.49 -16.59 12.36
C ARG A 190 -24.80 -16.46 13.14
N SER A 191 -25.56 -15.37 12.93
CA SER A 191 -26.75 -15.04 13.75
C SER A 191 -28.05 -15.67 13.23
N GLY A 192 -28.05 -16.33 12.07
CA GLY A 192 -29.31 -16.81 11.48
C GLY A 192 -30.21 -15.65 11.01
N SER A 193 -31.13 -15.94 10.08
CA SER A 193 -31.95 -14.93 9.39
C SER A 193 -32.92 -14.18 10.32
N GLY A 194 -32.56 -12.99 10.80
CA GLY A 194 -33.51 -12.20 11.58
C GLY A 194 -33.09 -10.75 11.79
N GLU A 195 -31.82 -10.46 11.78
CA GLU A 195 -31.30 -9.10 12.01
C GLU A 195 -31.22 -8.30 10.71
N GLN A 196 -31.93 -7.18 10.64
CA GLN A 196 -31.71 -6.19 9.58
C GLN A 196 -30.36 -5.53 9.83
N ILE A 197 -29.37 -5.90 9.04
CA ILE A 197 -28.02 -5.32 9.11
C ILE A 197 -28.06 -4.04 8.26
N GLU A 198 -27.84 -2.89 8.92
CA GLU A 198 -27.73 -1.61 8.23
C GLU A 198 -26.42 -1.53 7.43
N GLY A 199 -26.46 -0.80 6.29
CA GLY A 199 -25.32 -0.51 5.46
C GLY A 199 -25.20 -1.38 4.21
N THR A 200 -24.01 -1.34 3.59
CA THR A 200 -23.76 -2.02 2.31
C THR A 200 -23.82 -3.53 2.45
N THR A 201 -24.66 -4.17 1.63
CA THR A 201 -24.72 -5.64 1.55
C THR A 201 -23.77 -6.16 0.47
N LEU A 202 -23.33 -7.43 0.63
CA LEU A 202 -22.47 -8.06 -0.36
C LEU A 202 -23.12 -8.12 -1.75
N ALA A 203 -24.44 -8.32 -1.81
CA ALA A 203 -25.20 -8.36 -3.07
C ALA A 203 -25.20 -7.00 -3.79
N LEU A 204 -25.42 -5.91 -3.08
CA LEU A 204 -25.36 -4.55 -3.64
C LEU A 204 -23.96 -4.20 -4.14
N PHE A 205 -22.93 -4.54 -3.36
CA PHE A 205 -21.55 -4.34 -3.77
C PHE A 205 -21.22 -5.13 -5.04
N GLN A 206 -21.55 -6.42 -5.08
CA GLN A 206 -21.34 -7.28 -6.25
C GLN A 206 -22.12 -6.82 -7.48
N GLN A 207 -23.34 -6.32 -7.31
CA GLN A 207 -24.10 -5.70 -8.39
C GLN A 207 -23.38 -4.48 -8.97
N SER A 208 -22.84 -3.62 -8.12
CA SER A 208 -22.04 -2.46 -8.56
C SER A 208 -20.76 -2.89 -9.28
N VAL A 209 -20.06 -3.90 -8.76
CA VAL A 209 -18.90 -4.49 -9.42
C VAL A 209 -19.25 -5.01 -10.82
N ALA A 210 -20.32 -5.77 -10.93
CA ALA A 210 -20.77 -6.29 -12.24
C ALA A 210 -21.11 -5.19 -13.24
N GLY A 211 -21.67 -4.08 -12.75
CA GLY A 211 -22.02 -2.91 -13.58
C GLY A 211 -20.85 -1.97 -13.89
N THR A 212 -19.70 -2.15 -13.23
CA THR A 212 -18.49 -1.35 -13.48
C THR A 212 -17.79 -1.87 -14.73
N SER A 213 -17.33 -0.95 -15.59
CA SER A 213 -16.66 -1.32 -16.84
C SER A 213 -15.33 -2.02 -16.61
N THR A 214 -14.94 -2.84 -17.55
CA THR A 214 -13.64 -3.52 -17.53
C THR A 214 -12.47 -2.52 -17.64
N ASP A 215 -12.65 -1.49 -18.46
CA ASP A 215 -11.64 -0.42 -18.64
C ASP A 215 -11.36 0.31 -17.32
N TYR A 216 -12.39 0.51 -16.48
CA TYR A 216 -12.21 1.08 -15.15
C TYR A 216 -11.27 0.24 -14.30
N TYR A 217 -11.46 -1.09 -14.26
CA TYR A 217 -10.59 -1.98 -13.48
C TYR A 217 -9.17 -2.07 -14.06
N GLN A 218 -9.01 -2.00 -15.39
CA GLN A 218 -7.69 -1.94 -16.01
C GLN A 218 -6.96 -0.65 -15.61
N GLN A 219 -7.66 0.49 -15.64
CA GLN A 219 -7.10 1.77 -15.24
C GLN A 219 -6.79 1.80 -13.74
N LEU A 220 -7.70 1.32 -12.88
CA LEU A 220 -7.49 1.20 -11.45
C LEU A 220 -6.24 0.35 -11.13
N ARG A 221 -6.12 -0.79 -11.80
CA ARG A 221 -4.95 -1.66 -11.68
C ARG A 221 -3.65 -0.93 -12.02
N CYS A 222 -3.59 -0.24 -13.16
CA CYS A 222 -2.40 0.52 -13.57
C CYS A 222 -2.07 1.61 -12.52
N THR A 223 -3.08 2.38 -12.11
CA THR A 223 -2.95 3.44 -11.11
C THR A 223 -2.39 2.92 -9.77
N LEU A 224 -2.89 1.77 -9.30
CA LEU A 224 -2.42 1.15 -8.05
C LEU A 224 -1.01 0.56 -8.19
N ALA A 225 -0.67 0.00 -9.34
CA ALA A 225 0.68 -0.47 -9.64
C ALA A 225 1.69 0.68 -9.62
N ASP A 226 1.35 1.81 -10.26
CA ASP A 226 2.18 3.02 -10.26
C ASP A 226 2.33 3.59 -8.84
N ALA A 227 1.26 3.56 -8.03
CA ALA A 227 1.29 4.01 -6.64
C ALA A 227 2.22 3.14 -5.77
N LEU A 228 2.14 1.81 -5.90
CA LEU A 228 3.04 0.89 -5.21
C LEU A 228 4.48 1.04 -5.66
N GLN A 229 4.71 1.28 -6.95
CA GLN A 229 6.04 1.55 -7.48
C GLN A 229 6.61 2.86 -6.93
N ALA A 230 5.82 3.94 -6.87
CA ALA A 230 6.23 5.21 -6.29
C ALA A 230 6.54 5.08 -4.79
N LEU A 231 5.74 4.30 -4.04
CA LEU A 231 6.03 3.95 -2.65
C LEU A 231 7.37 3.25 -2.51
N GLY A 232 7.64 2.23 -3.33
CA GLY A 232 8.90 1.49 -3.26
C GLY A 232 10.13 2.33 -3.64
N VAL A 233 9.97 3.39 -4.46
CA VAL A 233 11.04 4.37 -4.72
C VAL A 233 11.22 5.29 -3.51
N LEU A 234 10.13 5.82 -2.98
CA LEU A 234 10.15 6.68 -1.79
C LEU A 234 10.76 5.98 -0.57
N ASP A 235 10.39 4.71 -0.30
CA ASP A 235 10.95 3.94 0.82
C ASP A 235 12.49 3.88 0.75
N LYS A 236 13.07 3.67 -0.43
CA LYS A 236 14.53 3.69 -0.60
C LYS A 236 15.15 5.05 -0.30
N THR A 237 14.46 6.13 -0.69
CA THR A 237 14.91 7.50 -0.38
C THR A 237 14.80 7.77 1.12
N LEU A 238 13.72 7.30 1.78
CA LEU A 238 13.56 7.40 3.23
C LEU A 238 14.65 6.62 3.97
N ASP A 239 14.96 5.41 3.55
CA ASP A 239 16.05 4.62 4.12
C ASP A 239 17.40 5.33 3.97
N ALA A 240 17.66 5.95 2.81
CA ALA A 240 18.89 6.71 2.58
C ALA A 240 18.96 7.99 3.44
N CYS A 241 17.83 8.68 3.66
CA CYS A 241 17.74 9.93 4.38
C CYS A 241 17.73 9.76 5.91
N PHE A 242 17.03 8.75 6.43
CA PHE A 242 16.79 8.53 7.87
C PHE A 242 17.58 7.35 8.46
N GLY A 243 18.16 6.49 7.62
CA GLY A 243 18.85 5.29 8.09
C GLY A 243 17.93 4.39 8.91
N HIS A 244 18.36 4.02 10.11
CA HIS A 244 17.60 3.13 11.00
C HIS A 244 16.29 3.73 11.57
N SER A 245 16.13 5.05 11.48
CA SER A 245 14.93 5.76 11.96
C SER A 245 13.94 6.06 10.84
N ALA A 246 14.06 5.41 9.69
CA ALA A 246 13.19 5.63 8.55
C ALA A 246 11.72 5.34 8.89
N PRO A 247 10.80 6.29 8.63
CA PRO A 247 9.38 6.09 8.86
C PRO A 247 8.82 5.08 7.85
N SER A 248 8.06 4.11 8.33
CA SER A 248 7.49 3.06 7.48
C SER A 248 6.24 3.52 6.74
N MET A 249 6.14 3.19 5.44
CA MET A 249 4.95 3.38 4.61
C MET A 249 4.13 2.08 4.43
N ALA A 250 4.43 1.04 5.20
CA ALA A 250 3.88 -0.31 5.03
C ALA A 250 2.34 -0.40 5.15
N ALA A 251 1.70 0.44 5.98
CA ALA A 251 0.24 0.40 6.13
C ALA A 251 -0.47 0.88 4.86
N MET A 252 0.05 1.93 4.21
CA MET A 252 -0.45 2.40 2.91
C MET A 252 -0.19 1.35 1.82
N ALA A 253 1.02 0.81 1.74
CA ALA A 253 1.37 -0.25 0.79
C ALA A 253 0.42 -1.44 0.92
N SER A 254 0.22 -1.96 2.14
CA SER A 254 -0.68 -3.10 2.39
C SER A 254 -2.14 -2.84 1.95
N LEU A 255 -2.64 -1.61 2.13
CA LEU A 255 -3.98 -1.26 1.66
C LEU A 255 -4.05 -1.24 0.12
N LEU A 256 -3.06 -0.61 -0.53
CA LEU A 256 -3.00 -0.55 -2.00
C LEU A 256 -2.85 -1.94 -2.63
N GLU A 257 -2.06 -2.83 -2.03
CA GLU A 257 -1.92 -4.22 -2.46
C GLU A 257 -3.25 -5.00 -2.38
N LYS A 258 -4.02 -4.80 -1.31
CA LYS A 258 -5.35 -5.43 -1.17
C LYS A 258 -6.33 -4.95 -2.24
N VAL A 259 -6.35 -3.65 -2.53
CA VAL A 259 -7.21 -3.08 -3.56
C VAL A 259 -6.74 -3.52 -4.96
N LEU A 260 -5.42 -3.62 -5.18
CA LEU A 260 -4.84 -4.14 -6.42
C LEU A 260 -5.24 -5.61 -6.64
N ALA A 261 -5.10 -6.44 -5.60
CA ALA A 261 -5.50 -7.86 -5.68
C ALA A 261 -7.00 -8.01 -5.97
N PHE A 262 -7.85 -7.13 -5.43
CA PHE A 262 -9.27 -7.09 -5.77
C PHE A 262 -9.48 -6.75 -7.27
N ALA A 263 -8.83 -5.71 -7.78
CA ALA A 263 -8.94 -5.31 -9.20
C ALA A 263 -8.42 -6.42 -10.14
N ASP A 264 -7.31 -7.07 -9.81
CA ASP A 264 -6.76 -8.20 -10.55
C ASP A 264 -7.71 -9.41 -10.53
N GLY A 265 -8.35 -9.70 -9.41
CA GLY A 265 -9.37 -10.74 -9.27
C GLY A 265 -10.56 -10.50 -10.21
N GLU A 266 -11.06 -9.27 -10.25
CA GLU A 266 -12.18 -8.88 -11.15
C GLU A 266 -11.81 -8.97 -12.63
N LEU A 267 -10.61 -8.53 -12.99
CA LEU A 267 -10.10 -8.67 -14.36
C LEU A 267 -9.95 -10.15 -14.77
N HIS A 268 -9.45 -10.98 -13.86
CA HIS A 268 -9.30 -12.41 -14.10
C HIS A 268 -10.65 -13.10 -14.33
N GLN A 269 -11.68 -12.79 -13.50
CA GLN A 269 -13.04 -13.32 -13.66
C GLN A 269 -13.65 -12.92 -15.02
N ARG A 270 -13.28 -11.76 -15.56
CA ARG A 270 -13.69 -11.27 -16.88
C ARG A 270 -12.84 -11.82 -18.03
N GLY A 271 -11.93 -12.77 -17.76
CA GLY A 271 -11.09 -13.42 -18.76
C GLY A 271 -9.88 -12.57 -19.22
N ILE A 272 -9.62 -11.45 -18.58
CA ILE A 272 -8.45 -10.60 -18.88
C ILE A 272 -7.31 -11.03 -17.96
N ARG A 273 -6.31 -11.67 -18.55
CA ARG A 273 -5.06 -11.94 -17.85
C ARG A 273 -4.24 -10.67 -17.77
N PRO A 274 -3.72 -10.28 -16.58
CA PRO A 274 -2.75 -9.20 -16.49
C PRO A 274 -1.57 -9.53 -17.41
N VAL A 275 -1.23 -8.61 -18.30
CA VAL A 275 0.01 -8.71 -19.05
C VAL A 275 1.12 -8.53 -18.02
N GLN A 276 1.71 -9.63 -17.57
CA GLN A 276 2.97 -9.59 -16.84
C GLN A 276 3.93 -8.81 -17.72
N ALA A 277 4.56 -7.78 -17.18
CA ALA A 277 5.66 -7.11 -17.85
C ALA A 277 6.64 -8.20 -18.30
N ARG A 278 6.73 -8.37 -19.61
CA ARG A 278 7.58 -9.37 -20.24
C ARG A 278 9.00 -9.00 -19.82
N GLU A 279 9.59 -9.78 -18.92
CA GLU A 279 11.05 -9.80 -18.81
C GLU A 279 11.56 -10.06 -20.23
N GLU A 280 12.17 -9.04 -20.82
CA GLU A 280 12.82 -9.18 -22.11
C GLU A 280 13.99 -10.16 -21.92
N THR A 281 13.73 -11.41 -22.24
CA THR A 281 14.79 -12.37 -22.48
C THR A 281 15.60 -11.83 -23.67
N PRO A 282 16.91 -11.63 -23.55
CA PRO A 282 17.72 -11.14 -24.67
C PRO A 282 17.53 -12.05 -25.86
N ALA A 283 17.17 -11.47 -27.00
CA ALA A 283 16.98 -12.16 -28.24
C ALA A 283 18.26 -12.95 -28.60
N ALA A 284 18.14 -14.28 -28.63
CA ALA A 284 19.13 -15.15 -29.17
C ALA A 284 19.27 -14.86 -30.70
N GLY A 285 20.43 -14.38 -31.09
CA GLY A 285 20.81 -14.23 -32.51
C GLY A 285 20.86 -15.59 -33.20
N PRO A 286 20.80 -15.59 -34.54
CA PRO A 286 20.58 -16.83 -35.34
C PRO A 286 21.73 -17.80 -35.25
N ALA A 287 21.38 -19.07 -35.05
CA ALA A 287 22.27 -20.21 -35.05
C ALA A 287 22.96 -20.39 -36.41
N SER A 288 24.28 -20.43 -36.41
CA SER A 288 25.09 -20.99 -37.51
C SER A 288 25.54 -22.39 -37.12
N ALA A 289 25.24 -23.33 -37.99
CA ALA A 289 25.58 -24.73 -37.84
C ALA A 289 27.07 -25.00 -38.19
N ALA A 290 27.75 -25.78 -37.36
CA ALA A 290 28.81 -26.70 -37.76
C ALA A 290 29.15 -27.69 -36.63
N ALA A 291 29.20 -28.96 -36.98
CA ALA A 291 29.58 -30.13 -36.16
C ALA A 291 31.09 -30.37 -36.19
N PRO A 292 31.62 -31.53 -35.69
CA PRO A 292 31.97 -31.82 -34.31
C PRO A 292 33.48 -32.06 -34.11
N ALA A 293 34.03 -31.87 -32.94
CA ALA A 293 35.37 -32.41 -32.60
C ALA A 293 35.50 -32.73 -31.10
N VAL A 294 35.68 -34.01 -30.85
CA VAL A 294 36.54 -34.75 -29.89
C VAL A 294 36.91 -34.09 -28.56
N ALA A 295 36.55 -34.82 -27.50
CA ALA A 295 36.92 -34.61 -26.09
C ALA A 295 38.42 -34.72 -25.80
N PRO A 296 38.89 -34.12 -24.69
CA PRO A 296 39.48 -34.95 -23.65
C PRO A 296 38.99 -34.66 -22.24
N SER A 297 39.12 -35.69 -21.42
CA SER A 297 38.75 -35.87 -20.03
C SER A 297 39.21 -34.75 -19.09
N ALA A 298 38.32 -34.29 -18.21
CA ALA A 298 38.62 -33.51 -17.04
C ALA A 298 38.03 -34.15 -15.76
N PRO A 299 38.60 -33.90 -14.57
CA PRO A 299 38.37 -34.69 -13.38
C PRO A 299 37.01 -34.44 -12.76
N ALA A 300 36.52 -35.44 -12.00
CA ALA A 300 35.23 -35.51 -11.38
C ALA A 300 34.90 -34.28 -10.50
N PRO A 301 33.72 -33.66 -10.63
CA PRO A 301 33.24 -32.70 -9.66
C PRO A 301 32.66 -33.43 -8.45
N LEU A 302 32.94 -32.86 -7.27
CA LEU A 302 32.33 -33.17 -6.01
C LEU A 302 30.81 -33.29 -6.15
N ALA A 303 30.23 -34.31 -5.54
CA ALA A 303 28.81 -34.64 -5.58
C ALA A 303 27.96 -33.42 -5.21
N ALA A 304 27.16 -32.96 -6.17
CA ALA A 304 26.03 -32.09 -5.90
C ALA A 304 25.01 -32.86 -5.05
N PRO A 305 24.38 -32.23 -4.05
CA PRO A 305 23.33 -32.88 -3.28
C PRO A 305 22.21 -33.32 -4.23
N ALA A 306 21.79 -34.58 -4.08
CA ALA A 306 20.74 -35.20 -4.86
C ALA A 306 19.52 -34.28 -4.90
N LEU A 307 19.09 -33.91 -6.11
CA LEU A 307 17.80 -33.25 -6.35
C LEU A 307 16.72 -34.08 -5.66
N ALA A 308 16.03 -33.47 -4.68
CA ALA A 308 14.97 -34.10 -3.94
C ALA A 308 13.96 -34.72 -4.91
N SER A 309 13.64 -36.01 -4.72
CA SER A 309 12.61 -36.69 -5.50
C SER A 309 11.33 -35.86 -5.53
N PRO A 310 10.56 -35.83 -6.65
CA PRO A 310 9.33 -35.07 -6.70
C PRO A 310 8.37 -35.50 -5.59
N ILE A 311 7.67 -34.53 -4.98
CA ILE A 311 6.67 -34.77 -3.94
C ILE A 311 5.59 -35.67 -4.53
N ARG A 312 5.30 -36.80 -3.89
CA ARG A 312 4.39 -37.84 -4.40
C ARG A 312 2.94 -37.60 -4.01
N ASP A 313 2.73 -37.19 -2.78
CA ASP A 313 1.40 -36.98 -2.19
C ASP A 313 1.47 -35.95 -1.04
N ARG A 314 0.30 -35.69 -0.43
CA ARG A 314 0.15 -34.77 0.68
C ARG A 314 0.97 -35.18 1.91
N GLU A 315 1.03 -36.48 2.21
CA GLU A 315 1.74 -37.01 3.38
C GLU A 315 3.25 -36.82 3.20
N ASP A 316 3.80 -37.10 2.01
CA ASP A 316 5.20 -36.87 1.66
C ASP A 316 5.57 -35.37 1.76
N ALA A 317 4.65 -34.47 1.35
CA ALA A 317 4.84 -33.04 1.50
C ALA A 317 4.98 -32.58 2.96
N TYR A 318 4.08 -33.04 3.84
CA TYR A 318 4.14 -32.72 5.26
C TYR A 318 5.32 -33.38 5.98
N ALA A 319 5.72 -34.59 5.58
CA ALA A 319 6.91 -35.24 6.11
C ALA A 319 8.18 -34.44 5.81
N ARG A 320 8.31 -33.93 4.58
CA ARG A 320 9.46 -33.07 4.20
C ARG A 320 9.45 -31.71 4.92
N LEU A 321 8.25 -31.14 5.11
CA LEU A 321 8.13 -29.90 5.92
C LEU A 321 8.56 -30.12 7.37
N ALA A 322 8.25 -31.28 7.96
CA ALA A 322 8.68 -31.64 9.31
C ALA A 322 10.21 -31.76 9.38
N GLU A 323 10.83 -32.48 8.44
CA GLU A 323 12.29 -32.63 8.35
C GLU A 323 12.97 -31.26 8.19
N LEU A 324 12.42 -30.41 7.32
CA LEU A 324 12.93 -29.05 7.09
C LEU A 324 12.83 -28.19 8.34
N SER A 325 11.70 -28.29 9.06
CA SER A 325 11.48 -27.59 10.31
C SER A 325 12.50 -27.99 11.38
N GLU A 326 12.78 -29.31 11.54
CA GLU A 326 13.78 -29.79 12.48
C GLU A 326 15.20 -29.38 12.10
N TYR A 327 15.52 -29.39 10.82
CA TYR A 327 16.82 -28.92 10.30
C TYR A 327 17.04 -27.45 10.61
N LEU A 328 16.06 -26.58 10.29
CA LEU A 328 16.13 -25.16 10.55
C LEU A 328 16.15 -24.84 12.05
N MET A 329 15.46 -25.62 12.88
CA MET A 329 15.48 -25.42 14.34
C MET A 329 16.86 -25.65 14.95
N ARG A 330 17.71 -26.50 14.34
CA ARG A 330 19.11 -26.69 14.77
C ARG A 330 20.02 -25.56 14.30
N LEU A 331 19.75 -24.97 13.13
CA LEU A 331 20.57 -23.90 12.57
C LEU A 331 20.19 -22.53 13.12
N GLU A 332 18.90 -22.26 13.27
CA GLU A 332 18.36 -20.95 13.61
C GLU A 332 17.31 -21.06 14.73
N PRO A 333 17.70 -21.44 15.96
CA PRO A 333 16.75 -21.67 17.06
C PRO A 333 16.00 -20.39 17.49
N HIS A 334 16.50 -19.22 17.14
CA HIS A 334 15.89 -17.93 17.48
C HIS A 334 15.03 -17.34 16.34
N SER A 335 15.02 -17.98 15.17
CA SER A 335 14.17 -17.57 14.03
C SER A 335 12.73 -18.06 14.23
N PRO A 336 11.70 -17.26 13.89
CA PRO A 336 10.31 -17.72 13.92
C PRO A 336 10.00 -18.76 12.83
N GLY A 337 10.80 -18.86 11.78
CA GLY A 337 10.56 -19.73 10.62
C GLY A 337 10.36 -21.21 10.98
N PRO A 338 11.27 -21.85 11.74
CA PRO A 338 11.13 -23.26 12.12
C PRO A 338 9.84 -23.56 12.90
N TYR A 339 9.43 -22.65 13.78
CA TYR A 339 8.22 -22.81 14.60
C TYR A 339 6.96 -22.69 13.75
N LEU A 340 6.93 -21.80 12.77
CA LEU A 340 5.81 -21.67 11.82
C LEU A 340 5.66 -22.92 10.95
N LEU A 341 6.76 -23.48 10.45
CA LEU A 341 6.75 -24.72 9.68
C LEU A 341 6.23 -25.88 10.53
N ARG A 342 6.66 -26.01 11.77
CA ARG A 342 6.18 -27.03 12.70
C ARG A 342 4.69 -26.88 12.96
N ARG A 343 4.20 -25.65 13.13
CA ARG A 343 2.76 -25.39 13.32
C ARG A 343 1.97 -25.73 12.07
N ALA A 344 2.48 -25.40 10.88
CA ALA A 344 1.85 -25.77 9.62
C ALA A 344 1.72 -27.30 9.46
N VAL A 345 2.74 -28.05 9.83
CA VAL A 345 2.68 -29.53 9.84
C VAL A 345 1.60 -30.04 10.79
N GLN A 346 1.51 -29.50 12.03
CA GLN A 346 0.46 -29.85 12.98
C GLN A 346 -0.94 -29.57 12.43
N TRP A 347 -1.14 -28.41 11.84
CA TRP A 347 -2.43 -28.05 11.21
C TRP A 347 -2.80 -28.95 10.03
N GLY A 348 -1.80 -29.41 9.28
CA GLY A 348 -1.98 -30.35 8.18
C GLY A 348 -2.50 -31.72 8.60
N GLN A 349 -2.35 -32.10 9.87
CA GLN A 349 -2.83 -33.37 10.45
C GLN A 349 -4.24 -33.26 11.05
N LEU A 350 -4.77 -32.04 11.23
CA LEU A 350 -6.10 -31.80 11.76
C LEU A 350 -7.17 -31.97 10.68
N ASP A 351 -8.33 -32.47 11.07
CA ASP A 351 -9.51 -32.41 10.22
C ASP A 351 -10.06 -30.96 10.15
N THR A 352 -10.96 -30.70 9.21
CA THR A 352 -11.49 -29.34 8.98
C THR A 352 -12.17 -28.76 10.23
N ALA A 353 -12.87 -29.56 11.02
CA ALA A 353 -13.57 -29.14 12.23
C ALA A 353 -12.56 -28.80 13.36
N GLN A 354 -11.55 -29.65 13.53
CA GLN A 354 -10.46 -29.45 14.49
C GLN A 354 -9.62 -28.22 14.13
N LEU A 355 -9.32 -28.03 12.85
CA LEU A 355 -8.59 -26.88 12.38
C LEU A 355 -9.38 -25.57 12.62
N TYR A 356 -10.68 -25.60 12.37
CA TYR A 356 -11.57 -24.46 12.61
C TYR A 356 -11.66 -24.14 14.11
N HIS A 357 -11.76 -25.17 14.95
CA HIS A 357 -11.77 -25.03 16.41
C HIS A 357 -10.45 -24.42 16.92
N GLU A 358 -9.32 -24.90 16.42
CA GLU A 358 -7.99 -24.43 16.82
C GLU A 358 -7.77 -22.96 16.41
N ILE A 359 -8.10 -22.59 15.17
CA ILE A 359 -7.82 -21.26 14.62
C ILE A 359 -8.83 -20.22 15.13
N PHE A 360 -10.13 -20.53 15.17
CA PHE A 360 -11.17 -19.52 15.41
C PHE A 360 -11.77 -19.56 16.80
N ILE A 361 -11.91 -20.74 17.42
CA ILE A 361 -12.55 -20.85 18.74
C ILE A 361 -11.52 -20.73 19.85
N ARG A 362 -10.43 -21.48 19.77
CA ARG A 362 -9.40 -21.46 20.80
C ARG A 362 -8.60 -20.16 20.82
N SER A 363 -8.35 -19.55 19.66
CA SER A 363 -7.62 -18.28 19.53
C SER A 363 -8.54 -17.06 19.40
N ASN A 364 -9.87 -17.22 19.62
CA ASN A 364 -10.88 -16.16 19.53
C ASN A 364 -10.77 -15.30 18.23
N GLY A 365 -10.31 -15.91 17.14
CA GLY A 365 -10.07 -15.23 15.86
C GLY A 365 -8.86 -14.29 15.83
N MET A 366 -8.14 -14.14 16.95
CA MET A 366 -6.92 -13.34 17.05
C MET A 366 -5.76 -14.28 17.38
N LEU A 367 -5.06 -14.76 16.36
CA LEU A 367 -3.78 -15.44 16.56
C LEU A 367 -2.72 -14.39 16.89
N SER A 368 -2.28 -14.35 18.15
CA SER A 368 -1.07 -13.61 18.48
C SER A 368 0.14 -14.33 17.87
N ILE A 369 1.19 -13.60 17.55
CA ILE A 369 2.41 -14.19 16.99
C ILE A 369 3.01 -15.26 17.94
N PHE A 370 2.84 -15.10 19.25
CA PHE A 370 3.30 -16.03 20.26
C PHE A 370 2.49 -17.32 20.26
N GLU A 371 1.16 -17.24 20.10
CA GLU A 371 0.29 -18.41 19.94
C GLU A 371 0.53 -19.13 18.61
N LEU A 372 0.76 -18.38 17.54
CA LEU A 372 1.13 -18.93 16.24
C LEU A 372 2.46 -19.71 16.31
N LEU A 373 3.41 -19.23 17.11
CA LEU A 373 4.70 -19.87 17.36
C LEU A 373 4.61 -21.02 18.38
N GLY A 374 3.48 -21.17 19.10
CA GLY A 374 3.34 -22.15 20.17
C GLY A 374 4.26 -21.85 21.39
N VAL A 375 4.61 -20.58 21.60
CA VAL A 375 5.40 -20.12 22.74
C VAL A 375 4.45 -19.62 23.81
N GLU A 376 4.47 -20.23 24.99
CA GLU A 376 3.73 -19.75 26.16
C GLU A 376 4.30 -18.40 26.60
N VAL A 377 3.45 -17.36 26.63
CA VAL A 377 3.82 -16.06 27.20
C VAL A 377 3.92 -16.23 28.72
N PRO A 378 5.06 -15.96 29.38
CA PRO A 378 5.12 -15.98 30.82
C PRO A 378 4.14 -14.93 31.36
N GLU A 379 3.18 -15.37 32.21
CA GLU A 379 2.27 -14.47 32.92
C GLU A 379 3.10 -13.46 33.70
N GLN A 380 3.03 -12.20 33.29
CA GLN A 380 3.55 -11.11 34.10
C GLN A 380 2.69 -11.06 35.37
N GLY A 381 3.26 -11.51 36.48
CA GLY A 381 2.67 -11.45 37.79
C GLY A 381 2.17 -10.04 38.13
N ARG A 382 1.01 -10.03 38.76
CA ARG A 382 0.35 -8.85 39.34
C ARG A 382 1.26 -8.07 40.27
#